data_6d2615ed8a5f63ed481344098bd71ad7
#
_entry.id   6d2615ed8a5f63ed481344098bd71ad7
#
_cell.length_a   1.000
_cell.length_b   1.000
_cell.length_c   1.000
_cell.angle_alpha   90.00
_cell.angle_beta   90.00
_cell.angle_gamma   90.00
#
_symmetry.space_group_name_H-M   'P 1'
#
loop_
_entity.id
_entity.type
_entity.pdbx_description
1 polymer ?
#
loop_
_entity_poly.entity_id
_entity_poly.type
_entity_poly.pdbx_seq_one_letter_code
_entity_poly.pdbx_strand_id
1 'polypeptide(L)'
;MAGWLAAIATCMVPCAAFAGQTAAPAGQQPESSTTAQAPMTKAQAKELFRSVDEIMSFVSSDSKLPIEHRVKRKLISRDQVNRYLTKKFNEDEGTKRMERSEIVLKKFGLLDRDFHLRPFLLSLLTEQIAGFYDNKTKTVNLLDWIPPDQQKPVLAHELTHALQDQKVGLTKWSDVTLENTANNVQQDNQHIQMDEADTARDAVAEGQAMAVFVDYTLRPTGKTLADAPELGDRLQDMAADSNGSPVMARAPLLLQQSLLFPYTDGLSFEQAILVKKGAQAAFADVLENPPSSSFEIMNPQAYMSHAPVPVLRLPDIHPLLDAEYTPYDVGVMGELDVRMLTELFGGRKVATALAPQWAGGVYYAAQRKSAVTEAEKDSTASIALLYYSRWKNADAARSFLCVYASEIPRKYSGVVRRTQDEADGNEQIYSTNEGDVLLSISGDGVFISEGFELPLARKLRDQIVGIQPTGPLQTAQVQPHELSLGLAHTLSSFGIIRAAALQRYTFEGYPSTAR
;
A
#
# COMPACT_ATOMS: atom_id res chain seq x y z
N MET A 1 4.19 52.64 -6.19
CA MET A 1 5.64 52.66 -6.03
C MET A 1 6.09 51.22 -5.80
N ALA A 2 7.02 50.78 -6.66
CA ALA A 2 7.82 49.56 -6.63
C ALA A 2 7.06 48.23 -6.37
N GLY A 3 6.83 47.29 -7.25
CA GLY A 3 7.68 46.81 -8.37
C GLY A 3 8.50 45.59 -7.93
N TRP A 4 7.94 44.35 -8.09
CA TRP A 4 8.77 43.15 -8.19
C TRP A 4 8.20 42.26 -9.29
N LEU A 5 8.82 42.38 -10.46
CA LEU A 5 8.80 41.41 -11.55
C LEU A 5 9.73 40.24 -11.15
N ALA A 6 9.20 39.03 -11.01
CA ALA A 6 10.02 37.83 -10.94
C ALA A 6 9.98 37.12 -12.30
N ALA A 7 11.13 37.06 -12.93
CA ALA A 7 11.37 36.48 -14.23
C ALA A 7 11.18 34.95 -14.20
N ILE A 8 10.43 34.45 -15.18
CA ILE A 8 10.36 33.06 -15.55
C ILE A 8 11.66 32.71 -16.28
N ALA A 9 12.55 31.99 -15.62
CA ALA A 9 13.74 31.44 -16.24
C ALA A 9 13.43 30.03 -16.80
N THR A 10 13.39 29.96 -18.12
CA THR A 10 13.36 28.73 -18.91
C THR A 10 14.69 28.01 -18.73
N CYS A 11 14.74 26.93 -17.97
CA CYS A 11 15.90 26.06 -17.88
C CYS A 11 15.85 25.00 -18.98
N MET A 12 16.48 25.30 -20.10
CA MET A 12 17.02 24.29 -21.00
C MET A 12 18.37 23.82 -20.41
N VAL A 13 18.45 22.58 -20.01
CA VAL A 13 19.73 21.94 -19.65
C VAL A 13 20.17 21.06 -20.82
N PRO A 14 21.34 21.28 -21.40
CA PRO A 14 21.86 20.41 -22.46
C PRO A 14 22.38 19.11 -21.86
N CYS A 15 22.00 18.01 -22.49
CA CYS A 15 22.51 16.67 -22.24
C CYS A 15 24.00 16.60 -22.61
N ALA A 16 24.89 16.52 -21.62
CA ALA A 16 26.31 16.23 -21.85
C ALA A 16 26.54 14.73 -21.64
N ALA A 17 26.97 14.07 -22.71
CA ALA A 17 27.40 12.68 -22.71
C ALA A 17 28.63 12.50 -21.82
N PHE A 18 28.57 11.55 -20.87
CA PHE A 18 29.76 11.01 -20.22
C PHE A 18 30.04 9.62 -20.78
N ALA A 19 31.12 9.57 -21.55
CA ALA A 19 31.76 8.34 -22.01
C ALA A 19 32.74 7.83 -20.96
N GLY A 20 32.67 6.54 -20.68
CA GLY A 20 33.82 5.70 -20.36
C GLY A 20 34.41 5.81 -18.96
N GLN A 21 34.08 4.84 -18.11
CA GLN A 21 35.05 4.34 -17.12
C GLN A 21 35.11 2.81 -17.18
N THR A 22 36.37 2.36 -17.33
CA THR A 22 36.81 0.98 -17.48
C THR A 22 36.54 0.15 -16.24
N ALA A 23 36.13 -1.10 -16.47
CA ALA A 23 35.90 -2.12 -15.44
C ALA A 23 37.18 -2.42 -14.64
N ALA A 24 37.08 -2.36 -13.33
CA ALA A 24 38.08 -2.93 -12.40
C ALA A 24 37.73 -4.40 -12.09
N PRO A 25 38.72 -5.27 -11.79
CA PRO A 25 38.49 -6.70 -11.67
C PRO A 25 37.68 -7.07 -10.42
N ALA A 26 36.84 -8.09 -10.57
CA ALA A 26 36.00 -8.67 -9.53
C ALA A 26 36.83 -9.11 -8.30
N GLY A 27 36.73 -8.33 -7.23
CA GLY A 27 37.10 -8.76 -5.90
C GLY A 27 36.06 -9.72 -5.34
N GLN A 28 36.50 -10.84 -4.82
CA GLN A 28 35.69 -11.83 -4.12
C GLN A 28 34.82 -11.14 -3.03
N GLN A 29 33.50 -11.18 -3.18
CA GLN A 29 32.59 -10.83 -2.11
C GLN A 29 32.79 -11.83 -0.95
N PRO A 30 32.85 -11.37 0.30
CA PRO A 30 32.79 -12.27 1.43
C PRO A 30 31.41 -12.93 1.42
N GLU A 31 31.38 -14.25 1.29
CA GLU A 31 30.18 -15.05 1.55
C GLU A 31 29.71 -14.69 2.96
N SER A 32 28.56 -14.02 3.07
CA SER A 32 27.87 -13.86 4.33
C SER A 32 27.40 -15.27 4.75
N SER A 33 28.22 -15.93 5.55
CA SER A 33 27.86 -17.17 6.23
C SER A 33 26.66 -16.86 7.15
N THR A 34 25.47 -17.07 6.65
CA THR A 34 24.26 -17.25 7.47
C THR A 34 24.50 -18.54 8.25
N THR A 35 25.12 -18.42 9.41
CA THR A 35 25.20 -19.52 10.39
C THR A 35 23.78 -19.91 10.69
N ALA A 36 23.37 -21.10 10.22
CA ALA A 36 22.07 -21.67 10.54
C ALA A 36 21.98 -21.76 12.07
N GLN A 37 21.18 -20.87 12.67
CA GLN A 37 20.97 -20.87 14.12
C GLN A 37 20.37 -22.23 14.51
N ALA A 38 20.95 -22.86 15.54
CA ALA A 38 20.48 -24.14 16.02
C ALA A 38 19.04 -24.03 16.55
N PRO A 39 18.21 -25.05 16.37
CA PRO A 39 16.85 -25.06 16.89
C PRO A 39 16.82 -24.81 18.39
N MET A 40 15.79 -24.11 18.85
CA MET A 40 15.56 -23.80 20.26
C MET A 40 15.49 -25.06 21.12
N THR A 41 16.14 -25.04 22.27
CA THR A 41 16.08 -26.15 23.24
C THR A 41 14.70 -26.25 23.88
N LYS A 42 14.35 -27.45 24.39
CA LYS A 42 13.08 -27.64 25.11
C LYS A 42 12.92 -26.72 26.32
N ALA A 43 14.01 -26.36 27.00
CA ALA A 43 14.00 -25.42 28.12
C ALA A 43 13.65 -24.01 27.68
N GLN A 44 14.28 -23.52 26.62
CA GLN A 44 13.99 -22.23 26.00
C GLN A 44 12.55 -22.14 25.48
N ALA A 45 12.08 -23.19 24.79
CA ALA A 45 10.69 -23.25 24.33
C ALA A 45 9.69 -23.18 25.49
N LYS A 46 9.98 -23.87 26.62
CA LYS A 46 9.13 -23.83 27.82
C LYS A 46 9.10 -22.45 28.46
N GLU A 47 10.24 -21.76 28.50
CA GLU A 47 10.33 -20.39 28.99
C GLU A 47 9.55 -19.43 28.11
N LEU A 48 9.75 -19.49 26.79
CA LEU A 48 9.01 -18.66 25.83
C LEU A 48 7.49 -18.90 25.92
N PHE A 49 7.05 -20.15 26.09
CA PHE A 49 5.64 -20.45 26.32
C PHE A 49 5.06 -19.90 27.62
N ARG A 50 5.89 -19.74 28.66
CA ARG A 50 5.46 -19.09 29.92
C ARG A 50 5.29 -17.59 29.72
N SER A 51 6.17 -16.94 28.95
CA SER A 51 6.10 -15.50 28.72
C SER A 51 4.84 -15.09 27.91
N VAL A 52 4.21 -16.02 27.17
CA VAL A 52 2.97 -15.73 26.42
C VAL A 52 1.87 -15.17 27.34
N ASP A 53 1.63 -15.79 28.49
CA ASP A 53 0.55 -15.37 29.40
C ASP A 53 0.89 -14.02 30.09
N GLU A 54 2.16 -13.77 30.41
CA GLU A 54 2.64 -12.49 30.94
C GLU A 54 2.52 -11.38 29.90
N ILE A 55 2.99 -11.63 28.68
CA ILE A 55 2.94 -10.65 27.60
C ILE A 55 1.49 -10.37 27.21
N MET A 56 0.62 -11.38 27.17
CA MET A 56 -0.81 -11.21 26.92
C MET A 56 -1.46 -10.28 27.95
N SER A 57 -1.09 -10.39 29.24
CA SER A 57 -1.56 -9.49 30.29
C SER A 57 -1.06 -8.06 30.08
N PHE A 58 0.20 -7.90 29.65
CA PHE A 58 0.74 -6.60 29.27
C PHE A 58 -0.05 -6.00 28.10
N VAL A 59 -0.20 -6.74 26.99
CA VAL A 59 -0.92 -6.28 25.78
C VAL A 59 -2.34 -5.82 26.13
N SER A 60 -3.07 -6.60 26.94
CA SER A 60 -4.43 -6.23 27.39
C SER A 60 -4.44 -4.97 28.25
N SER A 61 -3.47 -4.83 29.16
CA SER A 61 -3.36 -3.64 30.00
C SER A 61 -3.01 -2.39 29.20
N ASP A 62 -2.18 -2.51 28.19
CA ASP A 62 -1.69 -1.44 27.34
C ASP A 62 -2.77 -0.98 26.37
N SER A 63 -3.26 -1.89 25.54
CA SER A 63 -4.28 -1.64 24.51
C SER A 63 -5.70 -1.41 25.05
N LYS A 64 -5.98 -1.74 26.32
CA LYS A 64 -7.33 -1.80 26.92
C LYS A 64 -8.27 -2.81 26.28
N LEU A 65 -7.76 -3.69 25.39
CA LEU A 65 -8.55 -4.77 24.82
C LEU A 65 -8.67 -5.92 25.85
N PRO A 66 -9.88 -6.47 26.09
CA PRO A 66 -10.06 -7.52 27.08
C PRO A 66 -9.53 -8.87 26.59
N ILE A 67 -9.03 -9.69 27.53
CA ILE A 67 -8.74 -11.10 27.26
C ILE A 67 -10.01 -11.91 27.48
N GLU A 68 -10.66 -12.33 26.41
CA GLU A 68 -11.86 -13.17 26.46
C GLU A 68 -11.51 -14.66 26.50
N HIS A 69 -10.48 -15.05 25.72
CA HIS A 69 -10.06 -16.43 25.57
C HIS A 69 -8.54 -16.60 25.61
N ARG A 70 -8.10 -17.78 26.04
CA ARG A 70 -6.68 -18.15 25.97
C ARG A 70 -6.26 -18.37 24.51
N VAL A 71 -5.09 -17.84 24.16
CA VAL A 71 -4.46 -18.04 22.85
C VAL A 71 -3.70 -19.35 22.84
N LYS A 72 -3.92 -20.18 21.84
CA LYS A 72 -3.11 -21.37 21.57
C LYS A 72 -1.72 -20.95 21.15
N ARG A 73 -0.72 -21.75 21.46
CA ARG A 73 0.69 -21.49 21.15
C ARG A 73 1.34 -22.71 20.53
N LYS A 74 2.15 -22.51 19.52
CA LYS A 74 2.85 -23.57 18.80
C LYS A 74 4.24 -23.10 18.43
N LEU A 75 5.23 -23.98 18.59
CA LEU A 75 6.57 -23.79 18.05
C LEU A 75 6.64 -24.48 16.68
N ILE A 76 7.11 -23.75 15.67
CA ILE A 76 7.17 -24.23 14.29
C ILE A 76 8.56 -24.05 13.69
N SER A 77 8.95 -24.95 12.79
CA SER A 77 10.22 -24.93 12.07
C SER A 77 10.12 -24.13 10.76
N ARG A 78 11.28 -23.77 10.17
CA ARG A 78 11.36 -23.13 8.85
C ARG A 78 10.57 -23.88 7.77
N ASP A 79 10.69 -25.22 7.75
CA ASP A 79 9.97 -26.04 6.78
C ASP A 79 8.45 -26.00 6.97
N GLN A 80 7.99 -25.90 8.23
CA GLN A 80 6.57 -25.76 8.52
C GLN A 80 6.05 -24.38 8.08
N VAL A 81 6.84 -23.33 8.26
CA VAL A 81 6.53 -21.99 7.77
C VAL A 81 6.43 -21.99 6.25
N ASN A 82 7.44 -22.51 5.54
CA ASN A 82 7.42 -22.56 4.09
C ASN A 82 6.20 -23.31 3.55
N ARG A 83 5.85 -24.44 4.16
CA ARG A 83 4.63 -25.18 3.78
C ARG A 83 3.36 -24.39 4.05
N TYR A 84 3.29 -23.69 5.18
CA TYR A 84 2.14 -22.85 5.52
C TYR A 84 1.97 -21.71 4.52
N LEU A 85 3.05 -20.99 4.20
CA LEU A 85 3.06 -19.90 3.23
C LEU A 85 2.64 -20.37 1.84
N THR A 86 3.31 -21.44 1.34
CA THR A 86 2.99 -22.00 0.01
C THR A 86 1.54 -22.44 -0.07
N LYS A 87 1.02 -23.10 0.98
CA LYS A 87 -0.38 -23.53 1.03
C LYS A 87 -1.31 -22.32 1.00
N LYS A 88 -1.08 -21.31 1.84
CA LYS A 88 -1.89 -20.11 1.92
C LYS A 88 -1.92 -19.36 0.58
N PHE A 89 -0.75 -19.21 -0.07
CA PHE A 89 -0.64 -18.60 -1.40
C PHE A 89 -1.40 -19.37 -2.50
N ASN A 90 -1.49 -20.69 -2.40
CA ASN A 90 -2.18 -21.50 -3.42
C ASN A 90 -3.70 -21.57 -3.21
N GLU A 91 -4.17 -21.40 -2.00
CA GLU A 91 -5.59 -21.58 -1.62
C GLU A 91 -6.33 -20.24 -1.49
N ASP A 92 -5.63 -19.09 -1.54
CA ASP A 92 -6.22 -17.79 -1.30
C ASP A 92 -6.81 -17.19 -2.59
N GLU A 93 -8.08 -16.84 -2.57
CA GLU A 93 -8.75 -16.10 -3.65
C GLU A 93 -8.09 -14.74 -3.89
N GLY A 94 -7.50 -14.13 -2.86
CA GLY A 94 -6.68 -12.91 -2.96
C GLY A 94 -5.49 -13.07 -3.89
N THR A 95 -4.91 -14.27 -4.01
CA THR A 95 -3.81 -14.52 -4.94
C THR A 95 -4.22 -14.36 -6.41
N LYS A 96 -5.41 -14.80 -6.77
CA LYS A 96 -5.93 -14.63 -8.16
C LYS A 96 -6.22 -13.17 -8.50
N ARG A 97 -6.64 -12.38 -7.51
CA ARG A 97 -6.83 -10.93 -7.68
C ARG A 97 -5.52 -10.22 -7.87
N MET A 98 -4.54 -10.58 -7.06
CA MET A 98 -3.19 -10.05 -7.16
C MET A 98 -2.58 -10.30 -8.56
N GLU A 99 -2.82 -11.48 -9.15
CA GLU A 99 -2.38 -11.78 -10.52
C GLU A 99 -3.08 -10.87 -11.56
N ARG A 100 -4.36 -10.54 -11.38
CA ARG A 100 -5.06 -9.54 -12.22
C ARG A 100 -4.53 -8.14 -12.01
N SER A 101 -4.38 -7.72 -10.76
CA SER A 101 -3.84 -6.40 -10.41
C SER A 101 -2.43 -6.21 -10.94
N GLU A 102 -1.61 -7.26 -11.06
CA GLU A 102 -0.27 -7.19 -11.63
C GLU A 102 -0.25 -6.54 -13.02
N ILE A 103 -1.19 -6.93 -13.90
CA ILE A 103 -1.25 -6.39 -15.26
C ILE A 103 -1.67 -4.91 -15.26
N VAL A 104 -2.62 -4.54 -14.40
CA VAL A 104 -3.06 -3.14 -14.25
C VAL A 104 -1.93 -2.27 -13.67
N LEU A 105 -1.22 -2.77 -12.66
CA LEU A 105 -0.05 -2.09 -12.09
C LEU A 105 1.08 -1.90 -13.12
N LYS A 106 1.32 -2.91 -13.98
CA LYS A 106 2.24 -2.78 -15.12
C LYS A 106 1.74 -1.75 -16.14
N LYS A 107 0.44 -1.71 -16.39
CA LYS A 107 -0.17 -0.73 -17.29
C LYS A 107 -0.06 0.69 -16.76
N PHE A 108 -0.21 0.89 -15.44
CA PHE A 108 0.08 2.18 -14.79
C PHE A 108 1.58 2.54 -14.80
N GLY A 109 2.47 1.58 -15.02
CA GLY A 109 3.92 1.78 -14.93
C GLY A 109 4.46 1.71 -13.49
N LEU A 110 3.67 1.18 -12.55
CA LEU A 110 4.05 0.98 -11.15
C LEU A 110 4.88 -0.29 -10.94
N LEU A 111 4.80 -1.23 -11.88
CA LEU A 111 5.65 -2.43 -11.96
C LEU A 111 6.28 -2.52 -13.35
N ASP A 112 7.50 -3.02 -13.40
CA ASP A 112 8.16 -3.34 -14.66
C ASP A 112 7.40 -4.45 -15.41
N ARG A 113 7.42 -4.42 -16.75
CA ARG A 113 6.64 -5.34 -17.58
C ARG A 113 7.04 -6.80 -17.44
N ASP A 114 8.31 -7.06 -17.14
CA ASP A 114 8.89 -8.39 -16.91
C ASP A 114 8.89 -8.81 -15.44
N PHE A 115 8.38 -7.97 -14.54
CA PHE A 115 8.27 -8.30 -13.13
C PHE A 115 7.22 -9.40 -12.90
N HIS A 116 7.51 -10.33 -11.99
CA HIS A 116 6.59 -11.39 -11.58
C HIS A 116 6.27 -11.27 -10.10
N LEU A 117 5.08 -10.78 -9.79
CA LEU A 117 4.66 -10.40 -8.45
C LEU A 117 4.60 -11.61 -7.50
N ARG A 118 3.94 -12.69 -7.91
CA ARG A 118 3.72 -13.87 -7.06
C ARG A 118 5.00 -14.55 -6.57
N PRO A 119 5.97 -14.95 -7.43
CA PRO A 119 7.21 -15.56 -6.96
C PRO A 119 8.06 -14.60 -6.14
N PHE A 120 8.02 -13.30 -6.44
CA PHE A 120 8.71 -12.29 -5.66
C PHE A 120 8.16 -12.19 -4.23
N LEU A 121 6.84 -12.11 -4.07
CA LEU A 121 6.17 -12.03 -2.77
C LEU A 121 6.42 -13.27 -1.92
N LEU A 122 6.38 -14.46 -2.52
CA LEU A 122 6.69 -15.70 -1.80
C LEU A 122 8.14 -15.68 -1.24
N SER A 123 9.09 -15.21 -2.05
CA SER A 123 10.48 -15.04 -1.61
C SER A 123 10.61 -14.04 -0.48
N LEU A 124 9.93 -12.90 -0.60
CA LEU A 124 9.95 -11.83 0.39
C LEU A 124 9.36 -12.26 1.72
N LEU A 125 8.20 -12.92 1.71
CA LEU A 125 7.54 -13.41 2.91
C LEU A 125 8.38 -14.46 3.63
N THR A 126 9.03 -15.35 2.89
CA THR A 126 9.93 -16.37 3.46
C THR A 126 11.13 -15.73 4.18
N GLU A 127 11.62 -14.59 3.67
CA GLU A 127 12.74 -13.87 4.28
C GLU A 127 12.33 -13.12 5.56
N GLN A 128 11.12 -12.56 5.60
CA GLN A 128 10.70 -11.56 6.60
C GLN A 128 10.02 -12.14 7.83
N ILE A 129 9.65 -13.41 7.84
CA ILE A 129 8.84 -13.97 8.92
C ILE A 129 9.59 -14.02 10.25
N ALA A 130 8.94 -13.52 11.31
CA ALA A 130 9.49 -13.52 12.69
C ALA A 130 8.57 -14.22 13.71
N GLY A 131 7.33 -14.46 13.36
CA GLY A 131 6.25 -15.07 14.11
C GLY A 131 4.94 -14.73 13.42
N PHE A 132 3.83 -15.35 13.81
CA PHE A 132 2.51 -14.95 13.31
C PHE A 132 1.37 -15.50 14.15
N TYR A 133 0.31 -14.74 14.24
CA TYR A 133 -0.97 -15.20 14.75
C TYR A 133 -1.83 -15.76 13.62
N ASP A 134 -2.29 -16.99 13.76
CA ASP A 134 -3.23 -17.60 12.82
C ASP A 134 -4.66 -17.41 13.36
N ASN A 135 -5.38 -16.47 12.76
CA ASN A 135 -6.76 -16.13 13.15
C ASN A 135 -7.79 -17.25 12.89
N LYS A 136 -7.50 -18.19 11.96
CA LYS A 136 -8.37 -19.37 11.71
C LYS A 136 -8.24 -20.40 12.82
N THR A 137 -7.04 -20.67 13.28
CA THR A 137 -6.78 -21.67 14.33
C THR A 137 -6.69 -21.09 15.74
N LYS A 138 -6.70 -19.74 15.87
CA LYS A 138 -6.52 -18.98 17.12
C LYS A 138 -5.22 -19.35 17.82
N THR A 139 -4.13 -19.40 17.03
CA THR A 139 -2.84 -19.89 17.48
C THR A 139 -1.74 -18.89 17.16
N VAL A 140 -0.96 -18.50 18.16
CA VAL A 140 0.30 -17.80 17.93
C VAL A 140 1.39 -18.83 17.61
N ASN A 141 2.06 -18.63 16.48
CA ASN A 141 3.11 -19.49 15.97
C ASN A 141 4.47 -18.83 16.24
N LEU A 142 5.27 -19.47 17.09
CA LEU A 142 6.60 -19.07 17.49
C LEU A 142 7.64 -19.85 16.69
N LEU A 143 8.78 -19.24 16.42
CA LEU A 143 9.77 -19.82 15.52
C LEU A 143 10.90 -20.52 16.32
N ASP A 144 11.23 -21.76 15.97
CA ASP A 144 12.20 -22.57 16.70
C ASP A 144 13.67 -22.15 16.49
N TRP A 145 13.94 -21.26 15.53
CA TRP A 145 15.29 -20.78 15.18
C TRP A 145 15.59 -19.34 15.62
N ILE A 146 14.64 -18.64 16.25
CA ILE A 146 14.85 -17.29 16.78
C ILE A 146 14.99 -17.34 18.29
N PRO A 147 16.00 -16.71 18.89
CA PRO A 147 16.17 -16.68 20.35
C PRO A 147 14.95 -16.13 21.09
N PRO A 148 14.58 -16.67 22.25
CA PRO A 148 13.38 -16.25 23.00
C PRO A 148 13.29 -14.74 23.27
N ASP A 149 14.38 -14.10 23.65
CA ASP A 149 14.37 -12.67 23.97
C ASP A 149 14.10 -11.80 22.75
N GLN A 150 14.53 -12.23 21.58
CA GLN A 150 14.22 -11.54 20.31
C GLN A 150 12.77 -11.76 19.87
N GLN A 151 12.12 -12.84 20.33
CA GLN A 151 10.72 -13.10 19.99
C GLN A 151 9.73 -12.39 20.93
N LYS A 152 10.12 -11.96 22.13
CA LYS A 152 9.18 -11.35 23.09
C LYS A 152 8.49 -10.07 22.56
N PRO A 153 9.17 -9.10 21.94
CA PRO A 153 8.50 -7.93 21.36
C PRO A 153 7.58 -8.31 20.18
N VAL A 154 8.03 -9.26 19.33
CA VAL A 154 7.20 -9.82 18.26
C VAL A 154 5.96 -10.49 18.83
N LEU A 155 6.12 -11.24 19.92
CA LEU A 155 5.02 -11.91 20.59
C LEU A 155 4.00 -10.88 21.15
N ALA A 156 4.44 -9.71 21.62
CA ALA A 156 3.53 -8.63 22.03
C ALA A 156 2.71 -8.13 20.81
N HIS A 157 3.35 -7.96 19.67
CA HIS A 157 2.68 -7.63 18.41
C HIS A 157 1.63 -8.70 18.02
N GLU A 158 2.01 -9.97 17.95
CA GLU A 158 1.13 -11.07 17.55
C GLU A 158 -0.03 -11.32 18.53
N LEU A 159 0.20 -11.08 19.82
CA LEU A 159 -0.85 -11.16 20.83
C LEU A 159 -1.81 -9.97 20.77
N THR A 160 -1.39 -8.83 20.22
CA THR A 160 -2.30 -7.72 19.91
C THR A 160 -3.29 -8.16 18.85
N HIS A 161 -2.85 -8.81 17.76
CA HIS A 161 -3.76 -9.40 16.78
C HIS A 161 -4.72 -10.42 17.40
N ALA A 162 -4.25 -11.20 18.38
CA ALA A 162 -5.14 -12.12 19.08
C ALA A 162 -6.24 -11.42 19.88
N LEU A 163 -5.96 -10.24 20.49
CA LEU A 163 -6.99 -9.45 21.19
C LEU A 163 -7.91 -8.71 20.23
N GLN A 164 -7.37 -8.17 19.14
CA GLN A 164 -8.17 -7.60 18.06
C GLN A 164 -9.15 -8.63 17.49
N ASP A 165 -8.66 -9.85 17.24
CA ASP A 165 -9.50 -10.96 16.76
C ASP A 165 -10.58 -11.38 17.76
N GLN A 166 -10.29 -11.35 19.07
CA GLN A 166 -11.28 -11.58 20.10
C GLN A 166 -12.33 -10.45 20.13
N LYS A 167 -11.93 -9.20 19.89
CA LYS A 167 -12.82 -8.04 19.93
C LYS A 167 -13.73 -7.94 18.71
N VAL A 168 -13.20 -8.12 17.49
CA VAL A 168 -13.97 -7.86 16.25
C VAL A 168 -14.04 -9.06 15.31
N GLY A 169 -13.27 -10.13 15.54
CA GLY A 169 -13.19 -11.28 14.64
C GLY A 169 -12.49 -10.91 13.34
N LEU A 170 -11.15 -10.75 13.40
CA LEU A 170 -10.31 -10.20 12.32
C LEU A 170 -10.61 -10.76 10.94
N THR A 171 -10.89 -12.06 10.80
CA THR A 171 -11.22 -12.66 9.50
C THR A 171 -12.41 -11.97 8.82
N LYS A 172 -13.46 -11.65 9.57
CA LYS A 172 -14.65 -10.98 9.04
C LYS A 172 -14.47 -9.47 8.99
N TRP A 173 -13.68 -8.94 9.91
CA TRP A 173 -13.46 -7.51 10.03
C TRP A 173 -12.55 -6.98 8.91
N SER A 174 -11.55 -7.75 8.49
CA SER A 174 -10.67 -7.41 7.38
C SER A 174 -11.15 -7.96 6.03
N ASP A 175 -12.02 -8.98 6.02
CA ASP A 175 -12.54 -9.57 4.79
C ASP A 175 -13.73 -8.73 4.26
N VAL A 176 -13.40 -7.68 3.57
CA VAL A 176 -14.33 -6.71 3.01
C VAL A 176 -14.41 -6.93 1.50
N THR A 177 -14.86 -8.14 1.08
CA THR A 177 -14.78 -8.58 -0.32
C THR A 177 -15.96 -8.12 -1.18
N LEU A 178 -15.69 -7.36 -2.27
CA LEU A 178 -16.59 -7.29 -3.43
C LEU A 178 -16.06 -8.18 -4.55
N GLU A 179 -16.96 -8.80 -5.33
CA GLU A 179 -16.58 -9.49 -6.56
C GLU A 179 -15.92 -8.50 -7.53
N ASN A 180 -14.80 -8.90 -8.12
CA ASN A 180 -13.83 -8.02 -8.77
C ASN A 180 -14.21 -7.48 -10.14
N THR A 181 -15.30 -7.89 -10.71
CA THR A 181 -15.78 -7.40 -11.99
C THR A 181 -17.20 -6.95 -11.82
N ALA A 182 -17.36 -5.67 -11.64
CA ALA A 182 -18.67 -5.08 -11.70
C ALA A 182 -19.19 -5.11 -13.14
N ASN A 183 -20.38 -5.61 -13.32
CA ASN A 183 -21.02 -5.70 -14.62
C ASN A 183 -22.01 -4.55 -14.88
N ASN A 184 -22.05 -3.58 -13.98
CA ASN A 184 -22.90 -2.41 -14.08
C ASN A 184 -22.39 -1.26 -13.17
N VAL A 185 -22.78 -0.05 -13.51
CA VAL A 185 -22.36 1.18 -12.84
C VAL A 185 -22.64 1.22 -11.34
N GLN A 186 -23.70 0.54 -10.87
CA GLN A 186 -24.01 0.52 -9.44
C GLN A 186 -22.97 -0.31 -8.68
N GLN A 187 -22.60 -1.47 -9.20
CA GLN A 187 -21.55 -2.31 -8.62
C GLN A 187 -20.20 -1.64 -8.70
N ASP A 188 -19.85 -0.98 -9.84
CA ASP A 188 -18.62 -0.19 -9.97
C ASP A 188 -18.49 0.86 -8.87
N ASN A 189 -19.55 1.68 -8.69
CA ASN A 189 -19.51 2.73 -7.68
C ASN A 189 -19.55 2.19 -6.25
N GLN A 190 -20.17 1.04 -6.01
CA GLN A 190 -20.11 0.36 -4.73
C GLN A 190 -18.69 -0.15 -4.44
N HIS A 191 -18.04 -0.74 -5.42
CA HIS A 191 -16.64 -1.16 -5.32
C HIS A 191 -15.72 0.05 -5.03
N ILE A 192 -15.82 1.12 -5.82
CA ILE A 192 -15.04 2.35 -5.65
C ILE A 192 -15.16 2.93 -4.23
N GLN A 193 -16.33 2.89 -3.62
CA GLN A 193 -16.53 3.41 -2.26
C GLN A 193 -15.79 2.62 -1.19
N MET A 194 -15.48 1.37 -1.45
CA MET A 194 -14.97 0.42 -0.46
C MET A 194 -13.55 -0.05 -0.75
N ASP A 195 -13.00 0.31 -1.89
CA ASP A 195 -11.75 -0.22 -2.44
C ASP A 195 -10.53 -0.02 -1.52
N GLU A 196 -10.47 1.10 -0.81
CA GLU A 196 -9.40 1.40 0.13
C GLU A 196 -9.65 0.94 1.58
N ALA A 197 -10.86 0.42 1.88
CA ALA A 197 -11.24 0.08 3.26
C ALA A 197 -10.37 -1.04 3.85
N ASP A 198 -9.95 -1.99 3.02
CA ASP A 198 -9.07 -3.07 3.43
C ASP A 198 -7.69 -2.55 3.81
N THR A 199 -7.10 -1.71 2.96
CA THR A 199 -5.80 -1.05 3.21
C THR A 199 -5.83 -0.22 4.51
N ALA A 200 -6.94 0.49 4.75
CA ALA A 200 -7.10 1.28 5.95
C ALA A 200 -7.24 0.40 7.21
N ARG A 201 -8.00 -0.70 7.14
CA ARG A 201 -8.14 -1.65 8.24
C ARG A 201 -6.86 -2.38 8.55
N ASP A 202 -6.11 -2.77 7.54
CA ASP A 202 -4.80 -3.36 7.72
C ASP A 202 -3.84 -2.39 8.43
N ALA A 203 -3.87 -1.11 8.03
CA ALA A 203 -3.09 -0.08 8.70
C ALA A 203 -3.49 0.12 10.16
N VAL A 204 -4.78 -0.01 10.50
CA VAL A 204 -5.23 0.01 11.89
C VAL A 204 -4.73 -1.23 12.64
N ALA A 205 -4.93 -2.42 12.11
CA ALA A 205 -4.55 -3.66 12.78
C ALA A 205 -3.04 -3.70 13.07
N GLU A 206 -2.23 -3.43 12.05
CA GLU A 206 -0.78 -3.44 12.16
C GLU A 206 -0.25 -2.23 12.97
N GLY A 207 -0.84 -1.06 12.81
CA GLY A 207 -0.50 0.15 13.56
C GLY A 207 -0.69 -0.04 15.07
N GLN A 208 -1.81 -0.63 15.48
CA GLN A 208 -2.07 -0.99 16.89
C GLN A 208 -1.07 -2.02 17.41
N ALA A 209 -0.80 -3.06 16.62
CA ALA A 209 0.17 -4.09 17.00
C ALA A 209 1.58 -3.51 17.11
N MET A 210 1.94 -2.55 16.25
CA MET A 210 3.20 -1.81 16.33
C MET A 210 3.26 -0.88 17.53
N ALA A 211 2.18 -0.21 17.90
CA ALA A 211 2.13 0.62 19.10
C ALA A 211 2.45 -0.21 20.36
N VAL A 212 1.81 -1.36 20.49
CA VAL A 212 2.07 -2.29 21.62
C VAL A 212 3.49 -2.88 21.56
N PHE A 213 3.99 -3.21 20.36
CA PHE A 213 5.39 -3.65 20.18
C PHE A 213 6.37 -2.60 20.70
N VAL A 214 6.17 -1.32 20.37
CA VAL A 214 7.00 -0.20 20.82
C VAL A 214 6.90 -0.06 22.32
N ASP A 215 5.71 -0.05 22.90
CA ASP A 215 5.49 0.11 24.33
C ASP A 215 6.10 -1.05 25.14
N TYR A 216 5.98 -2.28 24.64
CA TYR A 216 6.65 -3.43 25.24
C TYR A 216 8.18 -3.30 25.21
N THR A 217 8.73 -2.78 24.12
CA THR A 217 10.18 -2.55 23.95
C THR A 217 10.68 -1.43 24.86
N LEU A 218 9.89 -0.36 25.02
CA LEU A 218 10.21 0.78 25.87
C LEU A 218 9.97 0.54 27.37
N ARG A 219 9.22 -0.53 27.73
CA ARG A 219 8.86 -0.86 29.13
C ARG A 219 10.00 -0.74 30.14
N PRO A 220 11.25 -1.21 29.86
CA PRO A 220 12.36 -1.05 30.82
C PRO A 220 12.75 0.40 31.11
N THR A 221 12.40 1.34 30.25
CA THR A 221 12.67 2.78 30.40
C THR A 221 11.57 3.52 31.15
N GLY A 222 10.42 2.89 31.37
CA GLY A 222 9.21 3.51 31.90
C GLY A 222 8.52 4.48 30.94
N LYS A 223 8.88 4.48 29.66
CA LYS A 223 8.30 5.30 28.59
C LYS A 223 7.35 4.48 27.73
N THR A 224 6.47 5.18 27.02
CA THR A 224 5.53 4.65 26.05
C THR A 224 5.67 5.38 24.71
N LEU A 225 4.98 4.90 23.68
CA LEU A 225 4.87 5.55 22.38
C LEU A 225 4.30 6.99 22.51
N ALA A 226 3.40 7.20 23.48
CA ALA A 226 2.84 8.52 23.73
C ALA A 226 3.88 9.54 24.24
N ASP A 227 4.96 9.07 24.86
CA ASP A 227 6.07 9.91 25.37
C ASP A 227 7.14 10.19 24.29
N ALA A 228 7.00 9.62 23.09
CA ALA A 228 7.97 9.70 22.01
C ALA A 228 7.31 10.16 20.68
N PRO A 229 6.83 11.41 20.60
CA PRO A 229 6.00 11.88 19.47
C PRO A 229 6.70 11.81 18.11
N GLU A 230 8.03 11.85 18.07
CA GLU A 230 8.81 11.77 16.83
C GLU A 230 9.15 10.32 16.41
N LEU A 231 8.73 9.31 17.18
CA LEU A 231 9.17 7.94 16.93
C LEU A 231 8.51 7.35 15.67
N GLY A 232 7.24 7.67 15.42
CA GLY A 232 6.54 7.26 14.20
C GLY A 232 7.26 7.74 12.94
N ASP A 233 7.57 9.04 12.88
CA ASP A 233 8.28 9.63 11.74
C ASP A 233 9.68 9.05 11.56
N ARG A 234 10.41 8.84 12.66
CA ARG A 234 11.75 8.20 12.63
C ARG A 234 11.69 6.76 12.15
N LEU A 235 10.70 5.99 12.56
CA LEU A 235 10.51 4.62 12.09
C LEU A 235 10.17 4.59 10.60
N GLN A 236 9.41 5.56 10.11
CA GLN A 236 9.13 5.72 8.69
C GLN A 236 10.41 6.01 7.89
N ASP A 237 11.25 6.93 8.35
CA ASP A 237 12.54 7.24 7.70
C ASP A 237 13.50 6.03 7.72
N MET A 238 13.55 5.30 8.84
CA MET A 238 14.38 4.09 8.99
C MET A 238 13.86 2.93 8.15
N ALA A 239 12.56 2.78 8.01
CA ALA A 239 11.95 1.74 7.18
C ALA A 239 12.23 1.93 5.68
N ALA A 240 12.50 3.16 5.26
CA ALA A 240 12.97 3.46 3.91
C ALA A 240 14.42 2.98 3.65
N ASP A 241 15.20 2.70 4.73
CA ASP A 241 16.55 2.14 4.62
C ASP A 241 16.51 0.60 4.68
N SER A 242 16.45 -0.02 3.51
CA SER A 242 16.28 -1.47 3.33
C SER A 242 17.57 -2.30 3.48
N ASN A 243 18.64 -1.74 4.06
CA ASN A 243 19.97 -2.36 4.15
C ASN A 243 20.02 -3.73 4.90
N GLY A 244 18.95 -4.11 5.58
CA GLY A 244 18.90 -5.36 6.36
C GLY A 244 18.20 -6.55 5.68
N SER A 245 17.57 -6.36 4.50
CA SER A 245 16.79 -7.37 3.81
C SER A 245 17.10 -7.38 2.30
N PRO A 246 17.91 -8.34 1.82
CA PRO A 246 18.32 -8.40 0.42
C PRO A 246 17.14 -8.52 -0.57
N VAL A 247 16.04 -9.19 -0.21
CA VAL A 247 14.86 -9.30 -1.09
C VAL A 247 14.10 -7.98 -1.10
N MET A 248 13.86 -7.38 0.08
CA MET A 248 13.19 -6.08 0.17
C MET A 248 13.97 -4.96 -0.53
N ALA A 249 15.30 -4.97 -0.44
CA ALA A 249 16.15 -3.98 -1.11
C ALA A 249 16.00 -3.99 -2.65
N ARG A 250 15.53 -5.11 -3.21
CA ARG A 250 15.26 -5.28 -4.66
C ARG A 250 13.78 -5.15 -5.02
N ALA A 251 12.93 -4.94 -4.02
CA ALA A 251 11.50 -4.79 -4.27
C ALA A 251 11.23 -3.51 -5.09
N PRO A 252 10.31 -3.53 -6.05
CA PRO A 252 9.77 -2.32 -6.64
C PRO A 252 9.27 -1.34 -5.57
N LEU A 253 9.37 -0.04 -5.83
CA LEU A 253 8.95 1.01 -4.88
C LEU A 253 7.51 0.79 -4.39
N LEU A 254 6.60 0.43 -5.30
CA LEU A 254 5.23 0.07 -4.97
C LEU A 254 5.17 -0.96 -3.84
N LEU A 255 5.89 -2.07 -3.97
CA LEU A 255 5.87 -3.14 -2.97
C LEU A 255 6.55 -2.71 -1.66
N GLN A 256 7.64 -1.94 -1.74
CA GLN A 256 8.27 -1.41 -0.54
C GLN A 256 7.31 -0.55 0.26
N GLN A 257 6.63 0.40 -0.38
CA GLN A 257 5.72 1.32 0.29
C GLN A 257 4.42 0.64 0.74
N SER A 258 3.78 -0.18 -0.11
CA SER A 258 2.55 -0.89 0.27
C SER A 258 2.74 -1.82 1.46
N LEU A 259 3.89 -2.52 1.52
CA LEU A 259 4.21 -3.41 2.63
C LEU A 259 4.59 -2.67 3.91
N LEU A 260 5.12 -1.46 3.79
CA LEU A 260 5.52 -0.66 4.93
C LEU A 260 4.39 0.18 5.50
N PHE A 261 3.47 0.58 4.65
CA PHE A 261 2.38 1.49 4.99
C PHE A 261 1.61 1.08 6.26
N PRO A 262 1.16 -0.17 6.43
CA PRO A 262 0.44 -0.56 7.64
C PRO A 262 1.28 -0.39 8.92
N TYR A 263 2.57 -0.61 8.84
CA TYR A 263 3.50 -0.55 9.99
C TYR A 263 3.99 0.86 10.30
N THR A 264 4.10 1.74 9.31
CA THR A 264 4.66 3.09 9.46
C THR A 264 3.56 4.14 9.57
N ASP A 265 2.76 4.29 8.51
CA ASP A 265 1.64 5.25 8.49
C ASP A 265 0.54 4.79 9.47
N GLY A 266 0.29 3.46 9.59
CA GLY A 266 -0.62 2.90 10.59
C GLY A 266 -0.18 3.20 12.03
N LEU A 267 1.11 3.05 12.36
CA LEU A 267 1.64 3.43 13.68
C LEU A 267 1.49 4.94 13.93
N SER A 268 1.79 5.78 12.95
CA SER A 268 1.65 7.24 13.06
C SER A 268 0.19 7.65 13.27
N PHE A 269 -0.75 6.99 12.58
CA PHE A 269 -2.19 7.16 12.77
C PHE A 269 -2.60 6.78 14.19
N GLU A 270 -2.20 5.62 14.67
CA GLU A 270 -2.52 5.12 15.99
C GLU A 270 -1.93 6.01 17.09
N GLN A 271 -0.66 6.43 16.94
CA GLN A 271 -0.01 7.36 17.86
C GLN A 271 -0.75 8.71 17.94
N ALA A 272 -1.20 9.25 16.81
CA ALA A 272 -1.94 10.52 16.81
C ALA A 272 -3.24 10.44 17.60
N ILE A 273 -3.96 9.31 17.53
CA ILE A 273 -5.18 9.08 18.28
C ILE A 273 -4.85 8.83 19.77
N LEU A 274 -3.85 7.98 20.03
CA LEU A 274 -3.41 7.64 21.37
C LEU A 274 -3.04 8.90 22.19
N VAL A 275 -2.24 9.77 21.61
CA VAL A 275 -1.81 11.04 22.26
C VAL A 275 -3.00 11.96 22.48
N LYS A 276 -3.95 12.02 21.56
CA LYS A 276 -5.04 13.02 21.61
C LYS A 276 -6.28 12.54 22.35
N LYS A 277 -6.61 11.25 22.26
CA LYS A 277 -7.87 10.67 22.77
C LYS A 277 -7.65 9.51 23.76
N GLY A 278 -6.43 9.02 23.92
CA GLY A 278 -6.07 7.93 24.84
C GLY A 278 -6.30 6.53 24.28
N ALA A 279 -5.84 5.52 25.02
CA ALA A 279 -5.78 4.12 24.56
C ALA A 279 -7.15 3.51 24.20
N GLN A 280 -8.22 3.82 24.94
CA GLN A 280 -9.56 3.30 24.61
C GLN A 280 -9.96 3.71 23.19
N ALA A 281 -9.79 4.99 22.84
CA ALA A 281 -10.11 5.52 21.52
C ALA A 281 -9.20 4.94 20.44
N ALA A 282 -7.90 4.86 20.71
CA ALA A 282 -6.90 4.36 19.79
C ALA A 282 -7.11 2.88 19.45
N PHE A 283 -7.41 2.03 20.42
CA PHE A 283 -7.54 0.59 20.20
C PHE A 283 -8.99 0.15 19.97
N ALA A 284 -9.87 0.32 20.95
CA ALA A 284 -11.20 -0.28 20.86
C ALA A 284 -12.14 0.48 19.94
N ASP A 285 -12.19 1.82 20.05
CA ASP A 285 -13.16 2.63 19.28
C ASP A 285 -12.81 2.65 17.79
N VAL A 286 -11.50 2.65 17.42
CA VAL A 286 -11.05 2.55 16.03
C VAL A 286 -11.38 1.19 15.42
N LEU A 287 -11.30 0.09 16.18
CA LEU A 287 -11.72 -1.24 15.69
C LEU A 287 -13.24 -1.30 15.44
N GLU A 288 -14.04 -0.60 16.26
CA GLU A 288 -15.48 -0.52 16.09
C GLU A 288 -15.90 0.41 14.95
N ASN A 289 -15.11 1.45 14.68
CA ASN A 289 -15.36 2.47 13.66
C ASN A 289 -14.10 2.69 12.81
N PRO A 290 -13.68 1.70 12.00
CA PRO A 290 -12.42 1.80 11.27
C PRO A 290 -12.48 2.90 10.20
N PRO A 291 -11.32 3.52 9.87
CA PRO A 291 -11.21 4.39 8.72
C PRO A 291 -11.55 3.62 7.43
N SER A 292 -12.00 4.34 6.43
CA SER A 292 -12.48 3.80 5.15
C SER A 292 -11.48 3.95 4.00
N SER A 293 -10.35 4.64 4.24
CA SER A 293 -9.44 5.04 3.17
C SER A 293 -8.02 5.25 3.69
N SER A 294 -7.04 5.02 2.84
CA SER A 294 -5.64 5.39 3.08
C SER A 294 -5.47 6.89 3.37
N PHE A 295 -6.36 7.74 2.81
CA PHE A 295 -6.41 9.17 3.13
C PHE A 295 -6.61 9.44 4.63
N GLU A 296 -7.50 8.71 5.30
CA GLU A 296 -7.76 8.90 6.74
C GLU A 296 -6.58 8.42 7.59
N ILE A 297 -5.89 7.36 7.16
CA ILE A 297 -4.66 6.89 7.80
C ILE A 297 -3.54 7.93 7.69
N MET A 298 -3.32 8.47 6.49
CA MET A 298 -2.30 9.50 6.25
C MET A 298 -2.67 10.85 6.85
N ASN A 299 -3.95 11.07 7.15
CA ASN A 299 -4.49 12.30 7.71
C ASN A 299 -5.31 12.02 8.99
N PRO A 300 -4.70 11.61 10.12
CA PRO A 300 -5.42 11.19 11.33
C PRO A 300 -6.38 12.26 11.87
N GLN A 301 -6.09 13.54 11.59
CA GLN A 301 -6.97 14.64 11.96
C GLN A 301 -8.28 14.62 11.18
N ALA A 302 -8.26 14.21 9.90
CA ALA A 302 -9.47 14.06 9.08
C ALA A 302 -10.37 12.96 9.67
N TYR A 303 -9.79 11.79 10.01
CA TYR A 303 -10.51 10.72 10.70
C TYR A 303 -11.13 11.20 12.03
N MET A 304 -10.32 11.80 12.91
CA MET A 304 -10.77 12.26 14.24
C MET A 304 -11.85 13.34 14.21
N SER A 305 -11.91 14.12 13.14
CA SER A 305 -12.92 15.18 12.92
C SER A 305 -14.10 14.72 12.05
N HIS A 306 -14.11 13.47 11.61
CA HIS A 306 -15.10 12.94 10.66
C HIS A 306 -15.18 13.78 9.39
N ALA A 307 -14.03 14.25 8.88
CA ALA A 307 -13.98 14.99 7.63
C ALA A 307 -14.38 14.07 6.46
N PRO A 308 -15.08 14.60 5.44
CA PRO A 308 -15.45 13.80 4.28
C PRO A 308 -14.22 13.25 3.56
N VAL A 309 -14.23 11.95 3.27
CA VAL A 309 -13.22 11.33 2.39
C VAL A 309 -13.57 11.64 0.94
N PRO A 310 -12.63 12.11 0.11
CA PRO A 310 -12.89 12.37 -1.30
C PRO A 310 -13.15 11.07 -2.07
N VAL A 311 -14.35 10.87 -2.57
CA VAL A 311 -14.71 9.73 -3.43
C VAL A 311 -15.29 10.24 -4.75
N LEU A 312 -14.70 9.82 -5.86
CA LEU A 312 -15.19 10.11 -7.20
C LEU A 312 -16.21 9.03 -7.64
N ARG A 313 -17.09 9.41 -8.55
CA ARG A 313 -18.07 8.49 -9.12
C ARG A 313 -17.73 8.17 -10.57
N LEU A 314 -18.01 6.94 -10.98
CA LEU A 314 -17.95 6.51 -12.35
C LEU A 314 -19.36 6.60 -12.97
N PRO A 315 -19.54 7.22 -14.16
CA PRO A 315 -20.78 7.12 -14.93
C PRO A 315 -20.96 5.72 -15.51
N ASP A 316 -22.12 5.44 -16.07
CA ASP A 316 -22.31 4.21 -16.83
C ASP A 316 -21.57 4.28 -18.17
N ILE A 317 -20.35 3.75 -18.18
CA ILE A 317 -19.49 3.66 -19.36
C ILE A 317 -19.62 2.32 -20.10
N HIS A 318 -20.32 1.34 -19.53
CA HIS A 318 -20.47 0.01 -20.12
C HIS A 318 -21.02 0.05 -21.55
N PRO A 319 -22.08 0.83 -21.88
CA PRO A 319 -22.59 0.89 -23.24
C PRO A 319 -21.59 1.38 -24.28
N LEU A 320 -20.57 2.14 -23.86
CA LEU A 320 -19.50 2.57 -24.76
C LEU A 320 -18.42 1.50 -24.97
N LEU A 321 -18.29 0.56 -24.04
CA LEU A 321 -17.20 -0.44 -24.00
C LEU A 321 -17.64 -1.82 -24.45
N ASP A 322 -18.90 -2.20 -24.23
CA ASP A 322 -19.38 -3.59 -24.40
C ASP A 322 -19.20 -4.20 -25.78
N ALA A 323 -19.04 -3.39 -26.83
CA ALA A 323 -18.79 -3.92 -28.17
C ALA A 323 -17.39 -4.57 -28.29
N GLU A 324 -16.35 -3.94 -27.75
CA GLU A 324 -14.95 -4.27 -27.99
C GLU A 324 -14.17 -4.67 -26.73
N TYR A 325 -14.73 -4.39 -25.56
CA TYR A 325 -14.05 -4.60 -24.27
C TYR A 325 -14.92 -5.41 -23.31
N THR A 326 -14.25 -6.03 -22.34
CA THR A 326 -14.87 -6.61 -21.14
C THR A 326 -14.34 -5.88 -19.91
N PRO A 327 -15.17 -5.69 -18.87
CA PRO A 327 -14.67 -5.18 -17.58
C PRO A 327 -13.50 -6.02 -17.07
N TYR A 328 -12.46 -5.38 -16.59
CA TYR A 328 -11.28 -6.08 -16.09
C TYR A 328 -11.00 -5.73 -14.64
N ASP A 329 -10.95 -4.43 -14.30
CA ASP A 329 -10.70 -3.94 -12.96
C ASP A 329 -11.24 -2.52 -12.81
N VAL A 330 -11.69 -2.17 -11.62
CA VAL A 330 -12.18 -0.82 -11.28
C VAL A 330 -11.80 -0.53 -9.84
N GLY A 331 -11.39 0.70 -9.55
CA GLY A 331 -10.99 1.03 -8.19
C GLY A 331 -10.62 2.50 -7.99
N VAL A 332 -10.07 2.76 -6.84
CA VAL A 332 -9.57 4.06 -6.42
C VAL A 332 -8.05 4.12 -6.60
N MET A 333 -7.56 5.25 -7.06
CA MET A 333 -6.16 5.64 -6.87
C MET A 333 -6.15 6.63 -5.70
N GLY A 334 -5.89 6.14 -4.51
CA GLY A 334 -5.92 6.91 -3.26
C GLY A 334 -4.72 7.84 -3.08
N GLU A 335 -4.66 8.54 -1.95
CA GLU A 335 -3.51 9.40 -1.61
C GLU A 335 -2.21 8.59 -1.52
N LEU A 336 -2.28 7.36 -1.00
CA LEU A 336 -1.14 6.44 -0.94
C LEU A 336 -0.64 6.07 -2.34
N ASP A 337 -1.54 5.68 -3.24
CA ASP A 337 -1.17 5.30 -4.61
C ASP A 337 -0.56 6.46 -5.38
N VAL A 338 -1.12 7.66 -5.21
CA VAL A 338 -0.58 8.89 -5.79
C VAL A 338 0.79 9.23 -5.21
N ARG A 339 1.01 9.01 -3.91
CA ARG A 339 2.35 9.14 -3.29
C ARG A 339 3.35 8.21 -3.98
N MET A 340 3.01 6.92 -4.12
CA MET A 340 3.88 5.93 -4.77
C MET A 340 4.14 6.26 -6.24
N LEU A 341 3.11 6.59 -7.00
CA LEU A 341 3.20 6.92 -8.41
C LEU A 341 4.05 8.17 -8.64
N THR A 342 3.81 9.24 -7.88
CA THR A 342 4.55 10.50 -8.02
C THR A 342 5.99 10.39 -7.52
N GLU A 343 6.26 9.52 -6.54
CA GLU A 343 7.63 9.22 -6.12
C GLU A 343 8.39 8.43 -7.18
N LEU A 344 7.76 7.43 -7.79
CA LEU A 344 8.36 6.63 -8.85
C LEU A 344 8.66 7.48 -10.09
N PHE A 345 7.74 8.36 -10.48
CA PHE A 345 7.84 9.15 -11.72
C PHE A 345 8.63 10.46 -11.53
N GLY A 346 8.50 11.12 -10.39
CA GLY A 346 9.08 12.45 -10.15
C GLY A 346 10.08 12.53 -9.01
N GLY A 347 10.21 11.44 -8.24
CA GLY A 347 11.06 11.37 -7.06
C GLY A 347 10.39 11.88 -5.77
N ARG A 348 11.00 11.55 -4.62
CA ARG A 348 10.47 11.78 -3.27
C ARG A 348 9.99 13.22 -3.01
N LYS A 349 10.73 14.22 -3.51
CA LYS A 349 10.34 15.64 -3.33
C LYS A 349 9.03 15.98 -4.03
N VAL A 350 8.80 15.41 -5.21
CA VAL A 350 7.56 15.58 -5.97
C VAL A 350 6.40 14.89 -5.24
N ALA A 351 6.59 13.67 -4.78
CA ALA A 351 5.59 12.94 -4.01
C ALA A 351 5.17 13.69 -2.74
N THR A 352 6.13 14.16 -1.95
CA THR A 352 5.87 14.95 -0.73
C THR A 352 5.08 16.22 -1.00
N ALA A 353 5.27 16.85 -2.16
CA ALA A 353 4.55 18.08 -2.54
C ALA A 353 3.17 17.79 -3.14
N LEU A 354 3.02 16.70 -3.93
CA LEU A 354 1.80 16.43 -4.69
C LEU A 354 0.81 15.52 -3.99
N ALA A 355 1.23 14.45 -3.29
CA ALA A 355 0.29 13.53 -2.68
C ALA A 355 -0.69 14.23 -1.72
N PRO A 356 -0.26 15.16 -0.84
CA PRO A 356 -1.18 15.90 0.01
C PRO A 356 -2.16 16.84 -0.74
N GLN A 357 -1.96 17.05 -2.05
CA GLN A 357 -2.87 17.84 -2.89
C GLN A 357 -3.94 16.98 -3.58
N TRP A 358 -3.92 15.68 -3.37
CA TRP A 358 -4.94 14.76 -3.88
C TRP A 358 -6.33 15.11 -3.29
N ALA A 359 -7.36 15.02 -4.13
CA ALA A 359 -8.76 15.28 -3.77
C ALA A 359 -9.72 14.29 -4.46
N GLY A 360 -9.25 13.08 -4.71
CA GLY A 360 -10.01 11.97 -5.29
C GLY A 360 -9.37 11.41 -6.55
N GLY A 361 -9.52 10.10 -6.74
CA GLY A 361 -9.04 9.39 -7.92
C GLY A 361 -9.87 8.14 -8.18
N VAL A 362 -10.16 7.85 -9.45
CA VAL A 362 -10.88 6.65 -9.88
C VAL A 362 -10.24 6.13 -11.17
N TYR A 363 -10.08 4.83 -11.26
CA TYR A 363 -9.64 4.19 -12.49
C TYR A 363 -10.61 3.09 -12.93
N TYR A 364 -10.56 2.78 -14.22
CA TYR A 364 -11.24 1.65 -14.82
C TYR A 364 -10.34 1.03 -15.87
N ALA A 365 -10.14 -0.28 -15.76
CA ALA A 365 -9.41 -1.07 -16.71
C ALA A 365 -10.36 -2.01 -17.46
N ALA A 366 -10.22 -2.05 -18.76
CA ALA A 366 -11.02 -2.90 -19.64
C ALA A 366 -10.10 -3.78 -20.49
N GLN A 367 -10.45 -5.05 -20.66
CA GLN A 367 -9.69 -5.97 -21.50
C GLN A 367 -10.29 -6.04 -22.91
N ARG A 368 -9.45 -5.94 -23.93
CA ARG A 368 -9.85 -6.06 -25.32
C ARG A 368 -10.38 -7.46 -25.61
N LYS A 369 -11.57 -7.58 -26.20
CA LYS A 369 -12.15 -8.87 -26.64
C LYS A 369 -11.33 -9.53 -27.76
N SER A 370 -10.48 -8.77 -28.44
CA SER A 370 -9.55 -9.28 -29.46
C SER A 370 -8.38 -10.08 -28.87
N ALA A 371 -8.10 -9.97 -27.57
CA ALA A 371 -7.11 -10.81 -26.88
C ALA A 371 -7.74 -12.20 -26.59
N VAL A 372 -7.40 -13.19 -27.40
CA VAL A 372 -8.05 -14.51 -27.37
C VAL A 372 -7.20 -15.54 -26.62
N THR A 373 -5.89 -15.52 -26.84
CA THR A 373 -4.97 -16.44 -26.16
C THR A 373 -4.59 -15.95 -24.77
N GLU A 374 -4.24 -16.86 -23.87
CA GLU A 374 -3.80 -16.47 -22.50
C GLU A 374 -2.57 -15.53 -22.57
N ALA A 375 -1.62 -15.78 -23.45
CA ALA A 375 -0.46 -14.91 -23.62
C ALA A 375 -0.83 -13.49 -24.10
N GLU A 376 -1.88 -13.34 -24.92
CA GLU A 376 -2.41 -12.02 -25.28
C GLU A 376 -3.12 -11.36 -24.10
N LYS A 377 -3.92 -12.11 -23.35
CA LYS A 377 -4.66 -11.61 -22.17
C LYS A 377 -3.71 -11.16 -21.06
N ASP A 378 -2.61 -11.87 -20.87
CA ASP A 378 -1.58 -11.53 -19.86
C ASP A 378 -0.67 -10.37 -20.29
N SER A 379 -0.87 -9.80 -21.46
CA SER A 379 -0.13 -8.65 -21.97
C SER A 379 -0.79 -7.33 -21.58
N THR A 380 0.00 -6.32 -21.20
CA THR A 380 -0.49 -4.94 -20.98
C THR A 380 -1.15 -4.34 -22.23
N ALA A 381 -0.82 -4.83 -23.42
CA ALA A 381 -1.45 -4.42 -24.68
C ALA A 381 -2.93 -4.85 -24.77
N SER A 382 -3.33 -5.90 -24.03
CA SER A 382 -4.74 -6.31 -23.95
C SER A 382 -5.60 -5.35 -23.11
N ILE A 383 -4.97 -4.55 -22.25
CA ILE A 383 -5.67 -3.66 -21.32
C ILE A 383 -5.73 -2.24 -21.88
N ALA A 384 -6.93 -1.70 -21.88
CA ALA A 384 -7.18 -0.27 -21.99
C ALA A 384 -7.53 0.28 -20.61
N LEU A 385 -6.94 1.42 -20.24
CA LEU A 385 -7.03 2.01 -18.92
C LEU A 385 -7.54 3.45 -19.02
N LEU A 386 -8.45 3.84 -18.16
CA LEU A 386 -8.74 5.24 -17.87
C LEU A 386 -8.48 5.53 -16.39
N TYR A 387 -8.03 6.73 -16.13
CA TYR A 387 -7.84 7.26 -14.79
C TYR A 387 -8.29 8.71 -14.74
N TYR A 388 -9.13 9.05 -13.77
CA TYR A 388 -9.54 10.42 -13.52
C TYR A 388 -9.21 10.78 -12.08
N SER A 389 -8.55 11.92 -11.89
CA SER A 389 -8.18 12.44 -10.57
C SER A 389 -8.58 13.89 -10.41
N ARG A 390 -8.88 14.27 -9.17
CA ARG A 390 -9.09 15.64 -8.74
C ARG A 390 -8.02 16.08 -7.75
N TRP A 391 -7.74 17.35 -7.75
CA TRP A 391 -6.68 17.96 -6.96
C TRP A 391 -7.24 19.16 -6.17
N LYS A 392 -6.58 19.54 -5.08
CA LYS A 392 -7.01 20.69 -4.26
C LYS A 392 -6.99 22.01 -5.03
N ASN A 393 -6.23 22.08 -6.14
CA ASN A 393 -6.17 23.26 -7.02
C ASN A 393 -5.65 22.90 -8.41
N ALA A 394 -5.83 23.82 -9.36
CA ALA A 394 -5.43 23.63 -10.75
C ALA A 394 -3.90 23.53 -10.96
N ASP A 395 -3.09 24.12 -10.09
CA ASP A 395 -1.63 24.05 -10.19
C ASP A 395 -1.12 22.66 -9.82
N ALA A 396 -1.70 22.05 -8.79
CA ALA A 396 -1.43 20.65 -8.44
C ALA A 396 -1.86 19.69 -9.56
N ALA A 397 -3.05 19.89 -10.14
CA ALA A 397 -3.53 19.12 -11.28
C ALA A 397 -2.55 19.22 -12.47
N ARG A 398 -2.09 20.42 -12.80
CA ARG A 398 -1.12 20.66 -13.87
C ARG A 398 0.24 20.00 -13.58
N SER A 399 0.70 20.12 -12.34
CA SER A 399 1.95 19.49 -11.91
C SER A 399 1.89 17.97 -12.03
N PHE A 400 0.79 17.36 -11.60
CA PHE A 400 0.57 15.93 -11.75
C PHE A 400 0.53 15.50 -13.22
N LEU A 401 -0.21 16.24 -14.07
CA LEU A 401 -0.26 15.97 -15.51
C LEU A 401 1.14 15.98 -16.12
N CYS A 402 1.99 16.97 -15.77
CA CYS A 402 3.36 17.05 -16.27
C CYS A 402 4.21 15.85 -15.82
N VAL A 403 4.09 15.44 -14.55
CA VAL A 403 4.79 14.26 -14.02
C VAL A 403 4.35 13.00 -14.77
N TYR A 404 3.06 12.78 -14.96
CA TYR A 404 2.53 11.63 -15.67
C TYR A 404 2.94 11.63 -17.16
N ALA A 405 2.83 12.77 -17.83
CA ALA A 405 3.22 12.90 -19.23
C ALA A 405 4.70 12.60 -19.48
N SER A 406 5.58 12.92 -18.52
CA SER A 406 7.02 12.63 -18.62
C SER A 406 7.34 11.13 -18.62
N GLU A 407 6.41 10.29 -18.12
CA GLU A 407 6.60 8.83 -18.05
C GLU A 407 6.09 8.08 -19.30
N ILE A 408 5.27 8.71 -20.14
CA ILE A 408 4.75 8.05 -21.36
C ILE A 408 5.88 7.45 -22.22
N PRO A 409 6.99 8.17 -22.48
CA PRO A 409 8.11 7.60 -23.24
C PRO A 409 8.85 6.45 -22.54
N ARG A 410 8.73 6.30 -21.22
CA ARG A 410 9.32 5.19 -20.46
C ARG A 410 8.39 3.98 -20.42
N LYS A 411 7.08 4.23 -20.35
CA LYS A 411 6.05 3.19 -20.31
C LYS A 411 5.90 2.47 -21.64
N TYR A 412 6.09 3.17 -22.77
CA TYR A 412 5.78 2.67 -24.11
C TYR A 412 6.96 2.85 -25.08
N SER A 413 6.98 2.00 -26.12
CA SER A 413 7.85 2.16 -27.27
C SER A 413 7.11 2.83 -28.45
N GLY A 414 7.87 3.39 -29.37
CA GLY A 414 7.30 4.04 -30.57
C GLY A 414 6.42 5.25 -30.27
N VAL A 415 6.68 5.95 -29.17
CA VAL A 415 5.87 7.09 -28.73
C VAL A 415 6.04 8.27 -29.66
N VAL A 416 4.93 8.74 -30.23
CA VAL A 416 4.88 9.95 -31.06
C VAL A 416 3.76 10.85 -30.56
N ARG A 417 4.10 12.09 -30.19
CA ARG A 417 3.09 13.10 -29.84
C ARG A 417 2.38 13.61 -31.10
N ARG A 418 1.07 13.62 -31.08
CA ARG A 418 0.19 13.98 -32.20
C ARG A 418 -0.43 15.35 -31.96
N THR A 419 0.39 16.40 -31.99
CA THR A 419 -0.05 17.78 -31.69
C THR A 419 -1.14 18.28 -32.63
N GLN A 420 -1.22 17.77 -33.87
CA GLN A 420 -2.28 18.13 -34.83
C GLN A 420 -3.67 17.58 -34.45
N ASP A 421 -3.73 16.58 -33.57
CA ASP A 421 -4.98 15.99 -33.11
C ASP A 421 -5.44 16.58 -31.76
N GLU A 422 -4.59 17.38 -31.11
CA GLU A 422 -4.91 18.06 -29.84
C GLU A 422 -5.97 19.15 -30.10
N ALA A 423 -7.11 19.07 -29.39
CA ALA A 423 -8.22 20.02 -29.61
C ALA A 423 -7.92 21.43 -29.10
N ASP A 424 -7.15 21.50 -28.01
CA ASP A 424 -6.70 22.75 -27.38
C ASP A 424 -5.43 22.50 -26.56
N GLY A 425 -4.91 23.55 -25.93
CA GLY A 425 -3.71 23.44 -25.08
C GLY A 425 -3.88 22.64 -23.80
N ASN A 426 -5.07 22.10 -23.53
CA ASN A 426 -5.38 21.27 -22.35
C ASN A 426 -5.32 19.77 -22.66
N GLU A 427 -5.08 19.38 -23.91
CA GLU A 427 -4.89 17.98 -24.33
C GLU A 427 -3.44 17.69 -24.70
N GLN A 428 -3.00 16.46 -24.44
CA GLN A 428 -1.78 15.87 -24.99
C GLN A 428 -2.13 14.50 -25.53
N ILE A 429 -1.82 14.27 -26.82
CA ILE A 429 -2.17 13.03 -27.51
C ILE A 429 -0.90 12.35 -28.00
N TYR A 430 -0.80 11.05 -27.72
CA TYR A 430 0.32 10.23 -28.17
C TYR A 430 -0.19 8.97 -28.85
N SER A 431 0.49 8.53 -29.90
CA SER A 431 0.41 7.16 -30.38
C SER A 431 1.55 6.35 -29.79
N THR A 432 1.26 5.10 -29.46
CA THR A 432 2.21 4.16 -28.84
C THR A 432 2.07 2.77 -29.47
N ASN A 433 2.98 1.86 -29.12
CA ASN A 433 2.88 0.45 -29.53
C ASN A 433 1.68 -0.30 -28.93
N GLU A 434 0.97 0.28 -27.95
CA GLU A 434 -0.21 -0.32 -27.30
C GLU A 434 -1.51 0.45 -27.55
N GLY A 435 -1.49 1.44 -28.43
CA GLY A 435 -2.63 2.26 -28.81
C GLY A 435 -2.45 3.72 -28.44
N ASP A 436 -3.55 4.48 -28.52
CA ASP A 436 -3.54 5.91 -28.25
C ASP A 436 -3.46 6.20 -26.75
N VAL A 437 -2.81 7.31 -26.41
CA VAL A 437 -2.81 7.89 -25.06
C VAL A 437 -3.36 9.31 -25.15
N LEU A 438 -4.39 9.59 -24.35
CA LEU A 438 -4.96 10.94 -24.18
C LEU A 438 -4.76 11.39 -22.73
N LEU A 439 -4.07 12.50 -22.54
CA LEU A 439 -3.98 13.21 -21.28
C LEU A 439 -4.73 14.52 -21.42
N SER A 440 -5.60 14.86 -20.49
CA SER A 440 -6.30 16.15 -20.52
C SER A 440 -6.51 16.72 -19.12
N ILE A 441 -6.58 18.05 -19.05
CA ILE A 441 -6.81 18.79 -17.81
C ILE A 441 -8.02 19.73 -17.97
N SER A 442 -8.86 19.75 -16.93
CA SER A 442 -10.00 20.67 -16.85
C SER A 442 -10.12 21.17 -15.40
N GLY A 443 -9.76 22.43 -15.17
CA GLY A 443 -9.73 23.00 -13.83
C GLY A 443 -8.78 22.26 -12.90
N ASP A 444 -9.32 21.65 -11.86
CA ASP A 444 -8.62 20.82 -10.87
C ASP A 444 -8.65 19.32 -11.20
N GLY A 445 -9.22 18.94 -12.35
CA GLY A 445 -9.36 17.56 -12.79
C GLY A 445 -8.35 17.18 -13.87
N VAL A 446 -7.78 15.98 -13.77
CA VAL A 446 -6.91 15.37 -14.78
C VAL A 446 -7.53 14.05 -15.24
N PHE A 447 -7.72 13.90 -16.55
CA PHE A 447 -8.16 12.68 -17.18
C PHE A 447 -7.02 12.07 -17.99
N ILE A 448 -6.83 10.78 -17.85
CA ILE A 448 -5.82 9.97 -18.51
C ILE A 448 -6.53 8.76 -19.15
N SER A 449 -6.23 8.50 -20.41
CA SER A 449 -6.70 7.32 -21.13
C SER A 449 -5.52 6.69 -21.86
N GLU A 450 -5.33 5.39 -21.70
CA GLU A 450 -4.27 4.63 -22.32
C GLU A 450 -4.81 3.38 -23.00
N GLY A 451 -4.60 3.25 -24.30
CA GLY A 451 -4.98 2.08 -25.07
C GLY A 451 -6.41 2.08 -25.64
N PHE A 452 -7.28 3.01 -25.23
CA PHE A 452 -8.53 3.26 -25.95
C PHE A 452 -8.26 4.06 -27.21
N GLU A 453 -9.05 3.82 -28.28
CA GLU A 453 -8.99 4.68 -29.46
C GLU A 453 -9.41 6.12 -29.11
N LEU A 454 -8.76 7.11 -29.74
CA LEU A 454 -8.94 8.51 -29.42
C LEU A 454 -10.41 9.01 -29.44
N PRO A 455 -11.28 8.63 -30.42
CA PRO A 455 -12.68 9.03 -30.38
C PRO A 455 -13.46 8.48 -29.18
N LEU A 456 -13.14 7.25 -28.77
CA LEU A 456 -13.74 6.62 -27.59
C LEU A 456 -13.19 7.25 -26.29
N ALA A 457 -11.88 7.46 -26.22
CA ALA A 457 -11.24 8.12 -25.07
C ALA A 457 -11.85 9.50 -24.77
N ARG A 458 -12.13 10.29 -25.80
CA ARG A 458 -12.79 11.60 -25.65
C ARG A 458 -14.23 11.46 -25.15
N LYS A 459 -15.01 10.51 -25.65
CA LYS A 459 -16.37 10.25 -25.15
C LYS A 459 -16.36 9.85 -23.68
N LEU A 460 -15.43 8.97 -23.29
CA LEU A 460 -15.26 8.54 -21.89
C LEU A 460 -14.90 9.73 -20.99
N ARG A 461 -13.94 10.55 -21.43
CA ARG A 461 -13.57 11.80 -20.73
C ARG A 461 -14.78 12.69 -20.48
N ASP A 462 -15.53 13.00 -21.55
CA ASP A 462 -16.65 13.93 -21.50
C ASP A 462 -17.75 13.43 -20.55
N GLN A 463 -18.02 12.12 -20.52
CA GLN A 463 -18.94 11.52 -19.58
C GLN A 463 -18.42 11.58 -18.12
N ILE A 464 -17.16 11.21 -17.90
CA ILE A 464 -16.59 11.15 -16.54
C ILE A 464 -16.47 12.55 -15.93
N VAL A 465 -15.93 13.51 -16.69
CA VAL A 465 -15.80 14.90 -16.21
C VAL A 465 -17.17 15.53 -16.00
N GLY A 466 -18.14 15.23 -16.87
CA GLY A 466 -19.48 15.86 -16.84
C GLY A 466 -20.33 15.52 -15.62
N ILE A 467 -20.09 14.39 -14.94
CA ILE A 467 -20.88 13.97 -13.77
C ILE A 467 -20.27 14.36 -12.43
N GLN A 468 -19.00 14.81 -12.42
CA GLN A 468 -18.35 15.13 -11.15
C GLN A 468 -18.90 16.42 -10.54
N PRO A 469 -19.25 16.43 -9.26
CA PRO A 469 -19.74 17.64 -8.60
C PRO A 469 -18.66 18.71 -8.53
N THR A 470 -19.06 19.98 -8.75
CA THR A 470 -18.20 21.14 -8.58
C THR A 470 -18.17 21.57 -7.11
N GLY A 471 -17.53 20.82 -6.24
CA GLY A 471 -17.46 21.12 -4.80
C GLY A 471 -16.79 20.00 -4.01
N PRO A 472 -16.61 20.15 -2.69
CA PRO A 472 -16.10 19.08 -1.87
C PRO A 472 -17.02 17.86 -1.98
N LEU A 473 -16.43 16.70 -2.29
CA LEU A 473 -17.14 15.45 -2.43
C LEU A 473 -17.64 15.00 -1.07
N GLN A 474 -18.92 14.68 -0.98
CA GLN A 474 -19.52 14.11 0.23
C GLN A 474 -19.50 12.60 0.13
N THR A 475 -18.92 11.94 1.12
CA THR A 475 -19.05 10.49 1.29
C THR A 475 -20.47 10.16 1.73
N ALA A 476 -21.12 9.21 1.06
CA ALA A 476 -22.25 8.52 1.65
C ALA A 476 -21.70 7.62 2.78
N GLN A 477 -22.31 7.67 3.97
CA GLN A 477 -22.04 6.68 5.00
C GLN A 477 -22.44 5.31 4.44
N VAL A 478 -21.47 4.45 4.22
CA VAL A 478 -21.69 3.09 3.73
C VAL A 478 -21.95 2.20 4.92
N GLN A 479 -23.11 1.54 4.93
CA GLN A 479 -23.38 0.47 5.86
C GLN A 479 -22.45 -0.71 5.55
N PRO A 480 -21.84 -1.35 6.54
CA PRO A 480 -20.88 -2.44 6.29
C PRO A 480 -21.61 -3.69 5.80
N HIS A 481 -21.55 -3.96 4.53
CA HIS A 481 -21.94 -5.21 3.92
C HIS A 481 -20.96 -5.59 2.81
N GLU A 482 -20.26 -6.69 3.04
CA GLU A 482 -19.50 -7.56 2.11
C GLU A 482 -18.59 -6.87 1.06
N LEU A 483 -17.26 -6.99 1.15
CA LEU A 483 -16.31 -6.09 0.50
C LEU A 483 -14.96 -6.71 0.10
N SER A 484 -14.21 -6.06 -0.76
CA SER A 484 -13.10 -6.58 -1.58
C SER A 484 -11.69 -6.47 -0.98
N LEU A 485 -10.77 -7.29 -1.50
CA LEU A 485 -9.36 -7.41 -1.04
C LEU A 485 -8.42 -6.64 -1.98
N GLY A 486 -7.87 -5.52 -1.54
CA GLY A 486 -6.76 -4.83 -2.21
C GLY A 486 -5.43 -5.57 -2.09
N LEU A 487 -4.40 -5.13 -2.85
CA LEU A 487 -3.04 -5.70 -2.81
C LEU A 487 -2.46 -5.66 -1.38
N ALA A 488 -2.67 -4.58 -0.66
CA ALA A 488 -2.20 -4.41 0.71
C ALA A 488 -2.82 -5.45 1.64
N HIS A 489 -4.14 -5.73 1.55
CA HIS A 489 -4.79 -6.77 2.34
C HIS A 489 -4.26 -8.17 2.00
N THR A 490 -4.06 -8.49 0.72
CA THR A 490 -3.43 -9.75 0.34
C THR A 490 -2.07 -9.90 1.00
N LEU A 491 -1.30 -8.84 1.09
CA LEU A 491 0.04 -8.82 1.68
C LEU A 491 0.01 -8.85 3.21
N SER A 492 -0.88 -8.09 3.86
CA SER A 492 -1.02 -8.04 5.32
C SER A 492 -1.75 -9.27 5.87
N SER A 493 -2.70 -9.87 5.12
CA SER A 493 -3.37 -11.10 5.54
C SER A 493 -2.42 -12.28 5.73
N PHE A 494 -1.19 -12.15 5.26
CA PHE A 494 -0.11 -13.09 5.58
C PHE A 494 0.45 -12.88 7.00
N GLY A 495 0.11 -11.76 7.70
CA GLY A 495 0.44 -11.51 9.12
C GLY A 495 1.92 -11.76 9.46
N ILE A 496 2.85 -11.49 8.52
CA ILE A 496 4.16 -12.14 8.53
C ILE A 496 5.28 -11.12 8.47
N ILE A 497 4.95 -9.84 8.19
CA ILE A 497 5.97 -8.92 7.75
C ILE A 497 6.46 -8.05 8.91
N ARG A 498 7.73 -8.28 9.35
CA ARG A 498 8.66 -7.27 9.87
C ARG A 498 8.88 -7.01 11.34
N ALA A 499 8.40 -7.75 12.26
CA ALA A 499 8.97 -7.61 13.59
C ALA A 499 10.50 -7.81 13.61
N ALA A 500 11.05 -8.64 12.69
CA ALA A 500 12.50 -8.88 12.60
C ALA A 500 13.31 -7.71 12.02
N ALA A 501 12.77 -6.94 11.09
CA ALA A 501 13.47 -5.77 10.55
C ALA A 501 13.53 -4.64 11.60
N LEU A 502 12.44 -4.41 12.31
CA LEU A 502 12.36 -3.41 13.38
C LEU A 502 13.19 -3.78 14.63
N GLN A 503 13.39 -5.07 14.92
CA GLN A 503 14.26 -5.50 16.02
C GLN A 503 15.73 -5.06 15.87
N ARG A 504 16.26 -5.00 14.66
CA ARG A 504 17.63 -4.53 14.42
C ARG A 504 17.79 -3.05 14.72
N TYR A 505 16.73 -2.26 14.55
CA TYR A 505 16.77 -0.80 14.68
C TYR A 505 16.53 -0.28 16.09
N THR A 506 15.83 -1.01 16.96
CA THR A 506 15.58 -0.58 18.34
C THR A 506 16.77 -0.76 19.27
N PHE A 507 17.75 -1.60 18.94
CA PHE A 507 18.89 -1.91 19.82
C PHE A 507 20.16 -1.10 19.55
N GLU A 508 20.36 -0.52 18.36
CA GLU A 508 21.58 0.24 18.03
C GLU A 508 21.49 1.75 18.26
N GLY A 509 20.32 2.31 18.52
CA GLY A 509 20.06 3.76 18.55
C GLY A 509 20.00 4.46 19.90
N TYR A 510 20.01 3.76 21.04
CA TYR A 510 20.01 4.39 22.36
C TYR A 510 21.38 4.22 23.04
N PRO A 511 22.21 5.27 23.11
CA PRO A 511 23.38 5.22 23.96
C PRO A 511 22.92 5.10 25.41
N SER A 512 23.39 4.06 26.09
CA SER A 512 23.27 3.89 27.53
C SER A 512 23.98 5.07 28.21
N THR A 513 23.25 6.11 28.55
CA THR A 513 23.68 7.07 29.55
C THR A 513 23.21 6.58 30.93
N ALA A 514 23.87 5.53 31.39
CA ALA A 514 23.91 5.27 32.83
C ALA A 514 25.01 6.15 33.41
N ARG A 515 24.63 7.18 34.13
CA ARG A 515 25.29 7.71 35.36
C ARG A 515 24.27 8.41 36.21
#